data_8161d2e08dcc31e3598ced5c2458f81f
#
_entry.id   8161d2e08dcc31e3598ced5c2458f81f
#
_cell.length_a   1.000
_cell.length_b   1.000
_cell.length_c   1.000
_cell.angle_alpha   90.00
_cell.angle_beta   90.00
_cell.angle_gamma   90.00
#
_symmetry.space_group_name_H-M   'P 1'
#
loop_
_entity.id
_entity.type
_entity.pdbx_description
1 polymer ?
#
loop_
_entity_poly.entity_id
_entity_poly.type
_entity_poly.pdbx_seq_one_letter_code
_entity_poly.pdbx_strand_id
1 'polypeptide(L)'
;MIRKEIIGVYGTGTIGSGQATLTTGNGYAVVVVGHSARGISRCKRAIEHNWDDLIAEGLASEENKAAAMNLLIFSDELEALKDCTFILEAVSEDPDVKREVYAKIASICRPDTIFASCTSSMDADQLAADIPNPDRFLI
;
A
#
# COMPACT_ATOMS: atom_id res chain seq x y z
N MET A 1 9.29 17.80 0.03
CA MET A 1 7.90 18.35 -0.06
C MET A 1 6.94 17.19 0.18
N ILE A 2 6.04 17.34 1.14
CA ILE A 2 5.00 16.35 1.40
C ILE A 2 3.88 16.55 0.37
N ARG A 3 3.48 15.49 -0.31
CA ARG A 3 2.41 15.52 -1.30
C ARG A 3 1.05 15.44 -0.61
N LYS A 4 0.01 15.94 -1.28
CA LYS A 4 -1.36 15.97 -0.72
C LYS A 4 -2.05 14.60 -0.72
N GLU A 5 -1.67 13.74 -1.67
CA GLU A 5 -2.24 12.41 -1.82
C GLU A 5 -1.76 11.51 -0.68
N ILE A 6 -2.66 10.70 -0.17
CA ILE A 6 -2.38 9.67 0.82
C ILE A 6 -2.50 8.31 0.13
N ILE A 7 -1.46 7.54 0.19
CA ILE A 7 -1.41 6.23 -0.47
C ILE A 7 -1.64 5.13 0.56
N GLY A 8 -2.61 4.28 0.30
CA GLY A 8 -2.82 3.06 1.05
C GLY A 8 -2.05 1.91 0.45
N VAL A 9 -1.43 1.09 1.28
CA VAL A 9 -0.84 -0.19 0.89
C VAL A 9 -1.50 -1.27 1.71
N TYR A 10 -2.27 -2.14 1.08
CA TYR A 10 -2.89 -3.29 1.73
C TYR A 10 -2.11 -4.55 1.42
N GLY A 11 -1.36 -5.00 2.40
CA GLY A 11 -0.44 -6.14 2.31
C GLY A 11 0.92 -5.82 2.91
N THR A 12 1.45 -6.77 3.68
CA THR A 12 2.68 -6.60 4.49
C THR A 12 3.83 -7.51 4.03
N GLY A 13 3.72 -8.07 2.83
CA GLY A 13 4.75 -8.90 2.22
C GLY A 13 5.84 -8.09 1.53
N THR A 14 6.64 -8.77 0.71
CA THR A 14 7.77 -8.17 -0.03
C THR A 14 7.32 -7.05 -0.97
N ILE A 15 6.22 -7.26 -1.70
CA ILE A 15 5.69 -6.24 -2.63
C ILE A 15 5.16 -5.04 -1.83
N GLY A 16 4.36 -5.27 -0.79
CA GLY A 16 3.81 -4.20 0.03
C GLY A 16 4.89 -3.35 0.70
N SER A 17 5.91 -3.96 1.28
CA SER A 17 7.03 -3.23 1.88
C SER A 17 7.86 -2.47 0.83
N GLY A 18 8.08 -3.03 -0.34
CA GLY A 18 8.76 -2.37 -1.46
C GLY A 18 7.99 -1.15 -1.96
N GLN A 19 6.68 -1.27 -2.15
CA GLN A 19 5.82 -0.17 -2.56
C GLN A 19 5.79 0.96 -1.50
N ALA A 20 5.72 0.61 -0.22
CA ALA A 20 5.77 1.60 0.85
C ALA A 20 7.11 2.33 0.88
N THR A 21 8.23 1.62 0.68
CA THR A 21 9.58 2.23 0.58
C THR A 21 9.64 3.22 -0.57
N LEU A 22 9.25 2.80 -1.77
CA LEU A 22 9.27 3.63 -2.98
C LEU A 22 8.40 4.87 -2.84
N THR A 23 7.19 4.69 -2.32
CA THR A 23 6.18 5.75 -2.24
C THR A 23 6.56 6.81 -1.22
N THR A 24 7.03 6.41 -0.04
CA THR A 24 7.53 7.37 0.98
C THR A 24 8.80 8.07 0.54
N GLY A 25 9.68 7.38 -0.20
CA GLY A 25 10.87 7.98 -0.80
C GLY A 25 10.56 9.08 -1.80
N ASN A 26 9.36 9.07 -2.39
CA ASN A 26 8.85 10.13 -3.28
C ASN A 26 7.99 11.18 -2.55
N GLY A 27 7.97 11.18 -1.23
CA GLY A 27 7.33 12.21 -0.40
C GLY A 27 5.83 12.04 -0.18
N TYR A 28 5.26 10.88 -0.45
CA TYR A 28 3.85 10.58 -0.15
C TYR A 28 3.69 10.02 1.26
N ALA A 29 2.65 10.45 1.94
CA ALA A 29 2.20 9.78 3.15
C ALA A 29 1.62 8.40 2.79
N VAL A 30 1.98 7.38 3.55
CA VAL A 30 1.57 6.00 3.28
C VAL A 30 0.94 5.37 4.51
N VAL A 31 -0.24 4.80 4.32
CA VAL A 31 -0.92 3.96 5.31
C VAL A 31 -0.75 2.51 4.90
N VAL A 32 0.00 1.73 5.68
CA VAL A 32 0.18 0.29 5.47
C VAL A 32 -0.79 -0.46 6.36
N VAL A 33 -1.64 -1.27 5.75
CA VAL A 33 -2.59 -2.12 6.47
C VAL A 33 -2.23 -3.59 6.30
N GLY A 34 -2.18 -4.31 7.39
CA GLY A 34 -1.98 -5.76 7.45
C GLY A 34 -2.94 -6.40 8.44
N HIS A 35 -3.20 -7.67 8.27
CA HIS A 35 -4.15 -8.43 9.09
C HIS A 35 -3.57 -8.94 10.43
N SER A 36 -2.30 -8.70 10.73
CA SER A 36 -1.68 -9.13 11.99
C SER A 36 -0.57 -8.21 12.45
N ALA A 37 -0.44 -8.03 13.75
CA ALA A 37 0.64 -7.27 14.37
C ALA A 37 2.03 -7.81 13.98
N ARG A 38 2.16 -9.14 13.86
CA ARG A 38 3.41 -9.80 13.43
C ARG A 38 3.77 -9.43 11.99
N GLY A 39 2.80 -9.44 11.07
CA GLY A 39 2.97 -9.05 9.67
C GLY A 39 3.38 -7.58 9.55
N ILE A 40 2.72 -6.70 10.29
CA ILE A 40 3.02 -5.27 10.34
C ILE A 40 4.45 -5.02 10.84
N SER A 41 4.86 -5.66 11.96
CA SER A 41 6.22 -5.53 12.49
C SER A 41 7.28 -6.02 11.50
N ARG A 42 7.01 -7.12 10.80
CA ARG A 42 7.90 -7.64 9.75
C ARG A 42 8.00 -6.68 8.57
N CYS A 43 6.89 -6.11 8.15
CA CYS A 43 6.84 -5.11 7.07
C CYS A 43 7.65 -3.86 7.44
N LYS A 44 7.49 -3.34 8.65
CA LYS A 44 8.25 -2.20 9.12
C LYS A 44 9.77 -2.47 9.07
N ARG A 45 10.22 -3.61 9.59
CA ARG A 45 11.63 -4.00 9.50
C ARG A 45 12.12 -4.17 8.06
N ALA A 46 11.29 -4.69 7.17
CA ALA A 46 11.63 -4.82 5.76
C ALA A 46 11.83 -3.44 5.09
N ILE A 47 10.97 -2.47 5.41
CA ILE A 47 11.11 -1.09 4.92
C ILE A 47 12.39 -0.45 5.45
N GLU A 48 12.69 -0.61 6.75
CA GLU A 48 13.94 -0.13 7.35
C GLU A 48 15.16 -0.72 6.64
N HIS A 49 15.14 -2.03 6.39
CA HIS A 49 16.21 -2.72 5.67
C HIS A 49 16.36 -2.25 4.22
N ASN A 50 15.24 -2.06 3.50
CA ASN A 50 15.28 -1.50 2.15
C ASN A 50 16.01 -0.14 2.12
N TRP A 51 15.76 0.71 3.12
CA TRP A 51 16.44 2.00 3.24
C TRP A 51 17.92 1.83 3.57
N ASP A 52 18.28 0.88 4.43
CA ASP A 52 19.69 0.59 4.76
C ASP A 52 20.47 0.14 3.52
N ASP A 53 19.86 -0.69 2.69
CA ASP A 53 20.45 -1.12 1.41
C ASP A 53 20.64 0.07 0.45
N LEU A 54 19.65 0.95 0.31
CA LEU A 54 19.76 2.16 -0.51
C LEU A 54 20.88 3.08 -0.02
N ILE A 55 21.05 3.22 1.28
CA ILE A 55 22.14 4.02 1.87
C ILE A 55 23.49 3.36 1.60
N ALA A 56 23.59 2.05 1.77
CA ALA A 56 24.83 1.30 1.53
C ALA A 56 25.28 1.41 0.05
N GLU A 57 24.34 1.46 -0.88
CA GLU A 57 24.60 1.65 -2.32
C GLU A 57 24.81 3.13 -2.72
N GLY A 58 24.74 4.07 -1.76
CA GLY A 58 24.91 5.50 -2.02
C GLY A 58 23.74 6.15 -2.77
N LEU A 59 22.56 5.51 -2.79
CA LEU A 59 21.35 5.99 -3.46
C LEU A 59 20.44 6.82 -2.55
N ALA A 60 20.69 6.80 -1.24
CA ALA A 60 19.95 7.55 -0.25
C ALA A 60 20.84 7.97 0.92
N SER A 61 20.31 8.77 1.84
CA SER A 61 20.97 9.20 3.08
C SER A 61 20.12 8.81 4.30
N GLU A 62 20.74 8.89 5.49
CA GLU A 62 20.01 8.72 6.76
C GLU A 62 18.87 9.73 6.92
N GLU A 63 19.05 10.95 6.41
CA GLU A 63 18.01 11.99 6.41
C GLU A 63 16.83 11.59 5.51
N ASN A 64 17.10 11.00 4.34
CA ASN A 64 16.06 10.49 3.45
C ASN A 64 15.27 9.36 4.13
N LYS A 65 15.96 8.42 4.79
CA LYS A 65 15.35 7.33 5.57
C LYS A 65 14.46 7.90 6.68
N ALA A 66 14.97 8.81 7.49
CA ALA A 66 14.22 9.40 8.59
C ALA A 66 12.96 10.13 8.09
N ALA A 67 13.08 10.92 7.02
CA ALA A 67 11.94 11.60 6.41
C ALA A 67 10.89 10.63 5.89
N ALA A 68 11.29 9.56 5.20
CA ALA A 68 10.39 8.54 4.68
C ALA A 68 9.68 7.76 5.80
N MET A 69 10.40 7.37 6.84
CA MET A 69 9.83 6.64 7.98
C MET A 69 8.77 7.47 8.72
N ASN A 70 8.92 8.80 8.77
CA ASN A 70 7.93 9.71 9.36
C ASN A 70 6.64 9.83 8.53
N LEU A 71 6.63 9.41 7.27
CA LEU A 71 5.45 9.41 6.39
C LEU A 71 4.63 8.11 6.48
N LEU A 72 5.10 7.12 7.27
CA LEU A 72 4.45 5.82 7.42
C LEU A 72 3.50 5.78 8.60
N ILE A 73 2.31 5.25 8.35
CA ILE A 73 1.33 4.85 9.37
C ILE A 73 1.04 3.37 9.17
N PHE A 74 1.05 2.60 10.25
CA PHE A 74 0.72 1.16 10.23
C PHE A 74 -0.56 0.90 11.00
N SER A 75 -1.42 0.04 10.48
CA SER A 75 -2.67 -0.36 11.12
C SER A 75 -3.04 -1.80 10.76
N ASP A 76 -3.78 -2.47 11.63
CA ASP A 76 -4.49 -3.72 11.36
C ASP A 76 -5.98 -3.51 11.05
N GLU A 77 -6.43 -2.26 11.05
CA GLU A 77 -7.80 -1.87 10.77
C GLU A 77 -7.94 -1.33 9.35
N LEU A 78 -8.85 -1.91 8.55
CA LEU A 78 -9.14 -1.41 7.19
C LEU A 78 -9.62 0.04 7.17
N GLU A 79 -10.28 0.49 8.22
CA GLU A 79 -10.76 1.86 8.40
C GLU A 79 -9.64 2.91 8.27
N ALA A 80 -8.40 2.53 8.52
CA ALA A 80 -7.25 3.40 8.34
C ALA A 80 -7.05 3.85 6.87
N LEU A 81 -7.64 3.13 5.91
CA LEU A 81 -7.57 3.44 4.48
C LEU A 81 -8.61 4.46 4.00
N LYS A 82 -9.55 4.87 4.84
CA LYS A 82 -10.72 5.69 4.46
C LYS A 82 -10.38 7.01 3.74
N ASP A 83 -9.28 7.64 4.11
CA ASP A 83 -8.85 8.92 3.57
C ASP A 83 -7.80 8.77 2.45
N CYS A 84 -7.43 7.54 2.08
CA CYS A 84 -6.49 7.30 1.01
C CYS A 84 -7.10 7.66 -0.35
N THR A 85 -6.31 8.33 -1.18
CA THR A 85 -6.71 8.72 -2.54
C THR A 85 -6.33 7.67 -3.57
N PHE A 86 -5.37 6.82 -3.23
CA PHE A 86 -4.90 5.71 -4.05
C PHE A 86 -4.57 4.52 -3.14
N ILE A 87 -5.01 3.33 -3.49
CA ILE A 87 -4.76 2.12 -2.73
C ILE A 87 -4.10 1.06 -3.61
N LEU A 88 -2.92 0.62 -3.19
CA LEU A 88 -2.20 -0.50 -3.76
C LEU A 88 -2.53 -1.77 -2.97
N GLU A 89 -3.12 -2.75 -3.63
CA GLU A 89 -3.36 -4.06 -3.05
C GLU A 89 -2.20 -5.01 -3.40
N ALA A 90 -1.61 -5.59 -2.39
CA ALA A 90 -0.50 -6.52 -2.47
C ALA A 90 -0.72 -7.74 -1.55
N VAL A 91 -1.95 -8.26 -1.57
CA VAL A 91 -2.33 -9.48 -0.83
C VAL A 91 -2.05 -10.74 -1.67
N SER A 92 -2.31 -11.91 -1.08
CA SER A 92 -2.11 -13.21 -1.77
C SER A 92 -2.82 -13.29 -3.12
N GLU A 93 -2.24 -14.03 -4.06
CA GLU A 93 -2.75 -14.24 -5.42
C GLU A 93 -3.94 -15.22 -5.44
N ASP A 94 -5.02 -14.82 -4.76
CA ASP A 94 -6.30 -15.54 -4.72
C ASP A 94 -7.41 -14.55 -5.13
N PRO A 95 -8.13 -14.80 -6.24
CA PRO A 95 -9.14 -13.87 -6.75
C PRO A 95 -10.31 -13.66 -5.78
N ASP A 96 -10.70 -14.67 -5.03
CA ASP A 96 -11.80 -14.55 -4.07
C ASP A 96 -11.39 -13.69 -2.87
N VAL A 97 -10.15 -13.86 -2.37
CA VAL A 97 -9.58 -13.02 -1.32
C VAL A 97 -9.49 -11.58 -1.79
N LYS A 98 -9.00 -11.33 -3.01
CA LYS A 98 -8.88 -9.98 -3.57
C LYS A 98 -10.25 -9.32 -3.73
N ARG A 99 -11.24 -10.00 -4.27
CA ARG A 99 -12.61 -9.48 -4.44
C ARG A 99 -13.25 -9.13 -3.09
N GLU A 100 -13.09 -9.98 -2.08
CA GLU A 100 -13.57 -9.68 -0.72
C GLU A 100 -12.90 -8.43 -0.14
N VAL A 101 -11.59 -8.30 -0.32
CA VAL A 101 -10.82 -7.12 0.10
C VAL A 101 -11.33 -5.87 -0.59
N TYR A 102 -11.53 -5.89 -1.90
CA TYR A 102 -12.03 -4.72 -2.64
C TYR A 102 -13.43 -4.31 -2.21
N ALA A 103 -14.33 -5.26 -1.99
CA ALA A 103 -15.68 -4.98 -1.51
C ALA A 103 -15.65 -4.28 -0.15
N LYS A 104 -14.81 -4.74 0.77
CA LYS A 104 -14.63 -4.12 2.09
C LYS A 104 -14.04 -2.72 1.99
N ILE A 105 -12.96 -2.56 1.24
CA ILE A 105 -12.27 -1.27 1.11
C ILE A 105 -13.17 -0.26 0.40
N ALA A 106 -13.86 -0.66 -0.65
CA ALA A 106 -14.78 0.23 -1.38
C ALA A 106 -15.93 0.77 -0.52
N SER A 107 -16.36 0.01 0.50
CA SER A 107 -17.39 0.47 1.44
C SER A 107 -16.90 1.52 2.45
N ILE A 108 -15.59 1.62 2.65
CA ILE A 108 -14.93 2.48 3.64
C ILE A 108 -14.37 3.74 2.97
N CYS A 109 -13.77 3.58 1.80
CA CYS A 109 -13.02 4.62 1.12
C CYS A 109 -13.92 5.63 0.40
N ARG A 110 -13.33 6.74 0.02
CA ARG A 110 -13.99 7.78 -0.78
C ARG A 110 -14.40 7.24 -2.16
N PRO A 111 -15.48 7.76 -2.75
CA PRO A 111 -15.91 7.34 -4.09
C PRO A 111 -14.90 7.60 -5.20
N ASP A 112 -13.99 8.56 -4.98
CA ASP A 112 -12.94 8.95 -5.93
C ASP A 112 -11.60 8.25 -5.72
N THR A 113 -11.50 7.35 -4.74
CA THR A 113 -10.29 6.55 -4.50
C THR A 113 -9.99 5.65 -5.71
N ILE A 114 -8.73 5.64 -6.12
CA ILE A 114 -8.23 4.74 -7.16
C ILE A 114 -7.71 3.47 -6.51
N PHE A 115 -8.09 2.32 -7.05
CA PHE A 115 -7.61 1.01 -6.62
C PHE A 115 -6.66 0.44 -7.65
N ALA A 116 -5.52 -0.07 -7.19
CA ALA A 116 -4.55 -0.76 -8.03
C ALA A 116 -4.17 -2.12 -7.43
N SER A 117 -4.17 -3.16 -8.25
CA SER A 117 -3.67 -4.47 -7.86
C SER A 117 -2.22 -4.67 -8.30
N CYS A 118 -1.43 -5.31 -7.45
CA CYS A 118 -0.09 -5.77 -7.81
C CYS A 118 -0.09 -7.18 -8.43
N THR A 119 -1.23 -7.67 -8.87
CA THR A 119 -1.31 -8.96 -9.59
C THR A 119 -0.59 -8.89 -10.94
N SER A 120 0.00 -10.00 -11.35
CA SER A 120 0.62 -10.15 -12.67
C SER A 120 -0.13 -11.11 -13.59
N SER A 121 -1.20 -11.74 -13.10
CA SER A 121 -1.86 -12.86 -13.78
C SER A 121 -3.38 -12.81 -13.83
N MET A 122 -4.02 -11.90 -13.09
CA MET A 122 -5.48 -11.82 -12.99
C MET A 122 -6.06 -10.77 -13.93
N ASP A 123 -7.29 -11.01 -14.36
CA ASP A 123 -8.06 -10.10 -15.19
C ASP A 123 -8.61 -8.93 -14.36
N ALA A 124 -8.36 -7.71 -14.83
CA ALA A 124 -8.79 -6.49 -14.15
C ALA A 124 -10.32 -6.39 -14.04
N ASP A 125 -11.04 -6.76 -15.09
CA ASP A 125 -12.52 -6.69 -15.12
C ASP A 125 -13.13 -7.65 -14.10
N GLN A 126 -12.55 -8.83 -13.94
CA GLN A 126 -12.98 -9.80 -12.92
C GLN A 126 -12.74 -9.29 -11.51
N LEU A 127 -11.59 -8.69 -11.26
CA LEU A 127 -11.26 -8.14 -9.94
C LEU A 127 -12.11 -6.92 -9.61
N ALA A 128 -12.42 -6.10 -10.59
CA ALA A 128 -13.21 -4.88 -10.41
C ALA A 128 -14.72 -5.11 -10.40
N ALA A 129 -15.20 -6.33 -10.65
CA ALA A 129 -16.63 -6.62 -10.85
C ALA A 129 -17.54 -6.16 -9.69
N ASP A 130 -17.04 -6.20 -8.46
CA ASP A 130 -17.79 -5.84 -7.25
C ASP A 130 -17.43 -4.43 -6.72
N ILE A 131 -16.61 -3.68 -7.45
CA ILE A 131 -16.25 -2.30 -7.08
C ILE A 131 -17.30 -1.34 -7.66
N PRO A 132 -17.85 -0.41 -6.86
CA PRO A 132 -18.88 0.52 -7.33
C PRO A 132 -18.45 1.41 -8.50
N ASN A 133 -17.16 1.72 -8.60
CA ASN A 133 -16.57 2.56 -9.64
C ASN A 133 -15.43 1.81 -10.35
N PRO A 134 -15.75 0.83 -11.22
CA PRO A 134 -14.73 -0.01 -11.87
C PRO A 134 -13.75 0.77 -12.74
N ASP A 135 -14.13 1.94 -13.25
CA ASP A 135 -13.26 2.83 -14.04
C ASP A 135 -12.07 3.38 -13.22
N ARG A 136 -12.11 3.22 -11.90
CA ARG A 136 -11.04 3.61 -10.99
C ARG A 136 -10.18 2.45 -10.51
N PHE A 137 -10.29 1.32 -11.18
CA PHE A 137 -9.47 0.15 -10.91
C PHE A 137 -8.42 -0.05 -12.02
N LEU A 138 -7.21 -0.43 -11.63
CA LEU A 138 -6.12 -0.74 -12.55
C LEU A 138 -5.21 -1.87 -12.00
N ILE A 139 -4.37 -2.41 -12.85
CA ILE A 139 -3.30 -3.36 -12.51
C ILE A 139 -1.96 -2.74 -12.84
#